data_a8f2236df5aadb4848e4ec470512a705
#
_entry.id   a8f2236df5aadb4848e4ec470512a705
#
_cell.length_a   1.000
_cell.length_b   1.000
_cell.length_c   1.000
_cell.angle_alpha   90.00
_cell.angle_beta   90.00
_cell.angle_gamma   90.00
#
_symmetry.space_group_name_H-M   'P 1'
#
loop_
_entity.id
_entity.type
_entity.pdbx_description
1 polymer ?
#
loop_
_entity_poly.entity_id
_entity_poly.type
_entity_poly.pdbx_seq_one_letter_code
_entity_poly.pdbx_strand_id
1 'polypeptide(L)'
;MGLVISLLVTFWVGYLIYKKYKAQPVLFLGGMILMFTAVILGYGQILPQKASTGLVLFDAYEFIKTTLSSNAAKLGLNIMSVGAFARYMDKIGASRALVRLTIKPLMALKSPYLVLSGTWVVGMLIGLCINSASGLAMLLMVTMFPILVGLGVSRLSATAAVATTLCFDWSPSDTGTILSAETAGVDPVIYWTNYQVPIVLVAFVVVGALHYLTQKYMDKRDGHVVKPIEVEMTKTEEDAAPAIYAILPVIPLALILSFSSLWITWIKVDIVNAMIIGLSVGMIFEYVRCRNGKKVFEDVQAFFDGLGMQMANVITLIVAGQTFAKGLMTMGTIDSIISSSQSWGFGPMGMMIVMVAIISISAVVMGSGNAPFFAFAALTPAVAVKMGIAPVLMLLPMHFAASIARNCSPITAVI
;
A
#
# COMPACT_ATOMS: atom_id res chain seq x y z
N MET A 1 -20.87 -23.23 18.72
CA MET A 1 -19.74 -22.96 19.63
C MET A 1 -18.53 -22.40 18.91
N GLY A 2 -18.12 -22.96 17.78
CA GLY A 2 -16.97 -22.47 16.97
C GLY A 2 -17.04 -20.99 16.59
N LEU A 3 -18.19 -20.51 16.10
CA LEU A 3 -18.40 -19.10 15.76
C LEU A 3 -18.20 -18.17 16.97
N VAL A 4 -18.71 -18.56 18.15
CA VAL A 4 -18.58 -17.73 19.37
C VAL A 4 -17.12 -17.61 19.80
N ILE A 5 -16.37 -18.72 19.79
CA ILE A 5 -14.93 -18.71 20.11
C ILE A 5 -14.17 -17.85 19.12
N SER A 6 -14.46 -18.00 17.83
CA SER A 6 -13.81 -17.19 16.80
C SER A 6 -14.09 -15.70 16.94
N LEU A 7 -15.31 -15.32 17.28
CA LEU A 7 -15.67 -13.93 17.56
C LEU A 7 -14.93 -13.41 18.78
N LEU A 8 -14.87 -14.17 19.88
CA LEU A 8 -14.14 -13.77 21.11
C LEU A 8 -12.64 -13.54 20.81
N VAL A 9 -12.00 -14.47 20.08
CA VAL A 9 -10.59 -14.31 19.69
C VAL A 9 -10.41 -13.12 18.72
N THR A 10 -11.33 -12.92 17.78
CA THR A 10 -11.28 -11.76 16.87
C THR A 10 -11.43 -10.44 17.62
N PHE A 11 -12.37 -10.35 18.58
CA PHE A 11 -12.51 -9.17 19.44
C PHE A 11 -11.26 -8.94 20.31
N TRP A 12 -10.69 -10.00 20.86
CA TRP A 12 -9.46 -9.90 21.65
C TRP A 12 -8.28 -9.42 20.80
N VAL A 13 -8.09 -9.97 19.58
CA VAL A 13 -7.09 -9.51 18.60
C VAL A 13 -7.32 -8.03 18.27
N GLY A 14 -8.56 -7.65 17.95
CA GLY A 14 -8.92 -6.25 17.66
C GLY A 14 -8.63 -5.32 18.84
N TYR A 15 -8.94 -5.74 20.07
CA TYR A 15 -8.64 -4.99 21.29
C TYR A 15 -7.14 -4.78 21.51
N LEU A 16 -6.31 -5.82 21.30
CA LEU A 16 -4.86 -5.68 21.43
C LEU A 16 -4.29 -4.72 20.37
N ILE A 17 -4.78 -4.80 19.12
CA ILE A 17 -4.38 -3.87 18.06
C ILE A 17 -4.82 -2.44 18.42
N TYR A 18 -6.03 -2.25 18.91
CA TYR A 18 -6.50 -0.95 19.41
C TYR A 18 -5.61 -0.40 20.53
N LYS A 19 -5.11 -1.27 21.41
CA LYS A 19 -4.11 -0.93 22.45
C LYS A 19 -2.70 -0.71 21.90
N LYS A 20 -2.54 -0.61 20.57
CA LYS A 20 -1.26 -0.37 19.86
C LYS A 20 -0.21 -1.47 19.98
N TYR A 21 -0.62 -2.71 20.27
CA TYR A 21 0.26 -3.86 20.07
C TYR A 21 0.53 -4.05 18.58
N LYS A 22 1.72 -4.54 18.24
CA LYS A 22 2.09 -4.80 16.83
C LYS A 22 1.15 -5.85 16.23
N ALA A 23 0.57 -5.56 15.06
CA ALA A 23 -0.43 -6.42 14.43
C ALA A 23 0.12 -7.81 14.06
N GLN A 24 1.39 -7.90 13.62
CA GLN A 24 2.00 -9.18 13.22
C GLN A 24 1.92 -10.25 14.34
N PRO A 25 2.51 -10.05 15.53
CA PRO A 25 2.48 -11.07 16.58
C PRO A 25 1.07 -11.31 17.11
N VAL A 26 0.20 -10.30 17.14
CA VAL A 26 -1.19 -10.44 17.61
C VAL A 26 -2.01 -11.31 16.66
N LEU A 27 -1.95 -11.06 15.36
CA LEU A 27 -2.64 -11.87 14.34
C LEU A 27 -2.09 -13.29 14.31
N PHE A 28 -0.76 -13.43 14.39
CA PHE A 28 -0.11 -14.73 14.41
C PHE A 28 -0.56 -15.58 15.60
N LEU A 29 -0.52 -15.01 16.81
CA LEU A 29 -0.96 -15.69 18.02
C LEU A 29 -2.46 -16.02 17.97
N GLY A 30 -3.31 -15.08 17.55
CA GLY A 30 -4.74 -15.29 17.39
C GLY A 30 -5.06 -16.43 16.42
N GLY A 31 -4.34 -16.48 15.29
CA GLY A 31 -4.47 -17.55 14.30
C GLY A 31 -4.05 -18.92 14.85
N MET A 32 -2.95 -18.99 15.57
CA MET A 32 -2.51 -20.23 16.25
C MET A 32 -3.51 -20.71 17.28
N ILE A 33 -4.04 -19.81 18.12
CA ILE A 33 -5.08 -20.15 19.13
C ILE A 33 -6.29 -20.75 18.41
N LEU A 34 -6.77 -20.13 17.31
CA LEU A 34 -7.91 -20.64 16.56
C LEU A 34 -7.62 -22.00 15.92
N MET A 35 -6.46 -22.19 15.30
CA MET A 35 -6.07 -23.47 14.70
C MET A 35 -5.99 -24.59 15.75
N PHE A 36 -5.34 -24.35 16.88
CA PHE A 36 -5.26 -25.35 17.95
C PHE A 36 -6.63 -25.65 18.56
N THR A 37 -7.44 -24.62 18.78
CA THR A 37 -8.82 -24.82 19.29
C THR A 37 -9.66 -25.63 18.30
N ALA A 38 -9.54 -25.36 17.00
CA ALA A 38 -10.26 -26.12 15.98
C ALA A 38 -9.89 -27.61 15.98
N VAL A 39 -8.61 -27.92 16.13
CA VAL A 39 -8.12 -29.30 16.22
C VAL A 39 -8.61 -29.99 17.49
N ILE A 40 -8.49 -29.34 18.66
CA ILE A 40 -8.90 -29.92 19.96
C ILE A 40 -10.42 -30.18 20.00
N LEU A 41 -11.21 -29.29 19.40
CA LEU A 41 -12.66 -29.42 19.36
C LEU A 41 -13.19 -30.23 18.17
N GLY A 42 -12.31 -30.70 17.27
CA GLY A 42 -12.69 -31.52 16.10
C GLY A 42 -13.45 -30.77 15.01
N TYR A 43 -13.29 -29.43 14.91
CA TYR A 43 -13.99 -28.63 13.88
C TYR A 43 -13.40 -28.79 12.48
N GLY A 44 -12.10 -29.12 12.33
CA GLY A 44 -11.51 -29.32 11.03
C GLY A 44 -10.02 -29.64 11.09
N GLN A 45 -9.46 -29.96 9.91
CA GLN A 45 -8.02 -30.21 9.73
C GLN A 45 -7.33 -28.94 9.22
N ILE A 46 -6.15 -28.65 9.75
CA ILE A 46 -5.36 -27.48 9.33
C ILE A 46 -4.79 -27.70 7.93
N LEU A 47 -4.24 -28.89 7.65
CA LEU A 47 -3.71 -29.27 6.36
C LEU A 47 -4.44 -30.49 5.79
N PRO A 48 -4.47 -30.66 4.45
CA PRO A 48 -4.91 -31.89 3.84
C PRO A 48 -4.01 -33.07 4.26
N GLN A 49 -4.55 -34.29 4.30
CA GLN A 49 -3.80 -35.49 4.73
C GLN A 49 -2.44 -35.67 4.04
N LYS A 50 -2.36 -35.34 2.74
CA LYS A 50 -1.10 -35.44 1.96
C LYS A 50 -0.01 -34.45 2.37
N ALA A 51 -0.39 -33.37 3.03
CA ALA A 51 0.52 -32.30 3.48
C ALA A 51 0.69 -32.28 5.01
N SER A 52 0.00 -33.19 5.74
CA SER A 52 0.11 -33.28 7.20
C SER A 52 1.47 -33.82 7.62
N THR A 53 1.97 -33.31 8.74
CA THR A 53 3.20 -33.75 9.40
C THR A 53 3.04 -35.12 10.08
N GLY A 54 1.83 -35.67 10.12
CA GLY A 54 1.47 -36.88 10.89
C GLY A 54 0.98 -36.59 12.31
N LEU A 55 1.25 -35.37 12.84
CA LEU A 55 0.67 -34.88 14.09
C LEU A 55 -0.08 -33.59 13.83
N VAL A 56 -1.40 -33.62 13.94
CA VAL A 56 -2.31 -32.50 13.54
C VAL A 56 -1.95 -31.18 14.24
N LEU A 57 -1.44 -31.24 15.48
CA LEU A 57 -0.97 -30.02 16.18
C LEU A 57 0.26 -29.41 15.52
N PHE A 58 1.13 -30.21 14.91
CA PHE A 58 2.30 -29.70 14.21
C PHE A 58 1.95 -29.16 12.82
N ASP A 59 0.80 -29.50 12.29
CA ASP A 59 0.31 -28.97 11.01
C ASP A 59 0.13 -27.45 11.05
N ALA A 60 -0.11 -26.83 12.21
CA ALA A 60 -0.13 -25.38 12.36
C ALA A 60 1.23 -24.76 12.04
N TYR A 61 2.32 -25.36 12.52
CA TYR A 61 3.67 -24.88 12.26
C TYR A 61 4.09 -25.14 10.80
N GLU A 62 3.70 -26.29 10.26
CA GLU A 62 3.94 -26.62 8.84
C GLU A 62 3.19 -25.66 7.91
N PHE A 63 1.93 -25.29 8.25
CA PHE A 63 1.18 -24.27 7.52
C PHE A 63 1.91 -22.93 7.52
N ILE A 64 2.41 -22.49 8.68
CA ILE A 64 3.14 -21.22 8.80
C ILE A 64 4.42 -21.25 7.98
N LYS A 65 5.22 -22.33 8.09
CA LYS A 65 6.47 -22.52 7.34
C LYS A 65 6.22 -22.46 5.82
N THR A 66 5.25 -23.22 5.33
CA THR A 66 4.95 -23.31 3.90
C THR A 66 4.36 -21.98 3.39
N THR A 67 3.53 -21.33 4.18
CA THR A 67 2.97 -20.01 3.88
C THR A 67 4.07 -18.94 3.82
N LEU A 68 4.98 -18.92 4.78
CA LEU A 68 6.12 -18.00 4.76
C LEU A 68 7.02 -18.23 3.55
N SER A 69 7.36 -19.49 3.28
CA SER A 69 8.23 -19.88 2.15
C SER A 69 7.60 -19.48 0.81
N SER A 70 6.32 -19.81 0.59
CA SER A 70 5.63 -19.52 -0.67
C SER A 70 5.43 -18.01 -0.88
N ASN A 71 5.06 -17.28 0.18
CA ASN A 71 4.93 -15.82 0.07
C ASN A 71 6.29 -15.15 -0.17
N ALA A 72 7.35 -15.57 0.51
CA ALA A 72 8.68 -15.00 0.30
C ALA A 72 9.17 -15.17 -1.15
N ALA A 73 8.95 -16.36 -1.75
CA ALA A 73 9.43 -16.69 -3.08
C ALA A 73 8.68 -16.03 -4.24
N LYS A 74 7.38 -15.69 -4.06
CA LYS A 74 6.54 -15.13 -5.12
C LYS A 74 6.15 -13.69 -4.81
N LEU A 75 5.02 -13.52 -4.14
CA LEU A 75 4.47 -12.23 -3.73
C LEU A 75 5.52 -11.38 -2.99
N GLY A 76 6.23 -12.00 -2.05
CA GLY A 76 7.19 -11.31 -1.21
C GLY A 76 8.38 -10.77 -1.99
N LEU A 77 8.90 -11.52 -2.95
CA LEU A 77 10.02 -11.06 -3.75
C LEU A 77 9.66 -9.82 -4.57
N ASN A 78 8.44 -9.77 -5.13
CA ASN A 78 7.93 -8.58 -5.81
C ASN A 78 7.89 -7.38 -4.86
N ILE A 79 7.27 -7.53 -3.70
CA ILE A 79 7.12 -6.44 -2.71
C ILE A 79 8.48 -6.00 -2.16
N MET A 80 9.35 -6.96 -1.83
CA MET A 80 10.69 -6.66 -1.30
C MET A 80 11.54 -5.90 -2.32
N SER A 81 11.54 -6.31 -3.59
CA SER A 81 12.33 -5.63 -4.63
C SER A 81 11.88 -4.20 -4.88
N VAL A 82 10.58 -3.94 -4.87
CA VAL A 82 10.02 -2.57 -4.99
C VAL A 82 10.43 -1.69 -3.83
N GLY A 83 10.25 -2.15 -2.59
CA GLY A 83 10.63 -1.37 -1.41
C GLY A 83 12.14 -1.15 -1.29
N ALA A 84 12.93 -2.14 -1.72
CA ALA A 84 14.38 -2.04 -1.80
C ALA A 84 14.82 -0.98 -2.83
N PHE A 85 14.23 -1.03 -4.03
CA PHE A 85 14.51 -0.05 -5.08
C PHE A 85 14.14 1.37 -4.65
N ALA A 86 12.95 1.55 -4.05
CA ALA A 86 12.52 2.85 -3.55
C ALA A 86 13.52 3.41 -2.53
N ARG A 87 13.99 2.58 -1.58
CA ARG A 87 14.98 3.00 -0.59
C ARG A 87 16.32 3.39 -1.22
N TYR A 88 16.76 2.68 -2.25
CA TYR A 88 17.97 3.04 -2.99
C TYR A 88 17.79 4.37 -3.76
N MET A 89 16.64 4.59 -4.42
CA MET A 89 16.32 5.86 -5.09
C MET A 89 16.30 7.05 -4.11
N ASP A 90 15.79 6.84 -2.90
CA ASP A 90 15.83 7.85 -1.85
C ASP A 90 17.27 8.15 -1.40
N LYS A 91 18.10 7.11 -1.25
CA LYS A 91 19.49 7.21 -0.83
C LYS A 91 20.33 8.06 -1.81
N ILE A 92 20.20 7.81 -3.11
CA ILE A 92 20.95 8.55 -4.16
C ILE A 92 20.30 9.89 -4.54
N GLY A 93 19.13 10.22 -3.95
CA GLY A 93 18.42 11.48 -4.18
C GLY A 93 17.59 11.52 -5.46
N ALA A 94 17.38 10.40 -6.13
CA ALA A 94 16.60 10.30 -7.38
C ALA A 94 15.12 10.63 -7.14
N SER A 95 14.53 10.17 -6.04
CA SER A 95 13.15 10.51 -5.65
C SER A 95 12.98 12.03 -5.49
N ARG A 96 13.94 12.71 -4.84
CA ARG A 96 13.94 14.16 -4.68
C ARG A 96 14.07 14.88 -6.04
N ALA A 97 14.90 14.36 -6.94
CA ALA A 97 15.05 14.93 -8.29
C ALA A 97 13.74 14.82 -9.10
N LEU A 98 13.03 13.68 -9.01
CA LEU A 98 11.73 13.49 -9.66
C LEU A 98 10.70 14.49 -9.15
N VAL A 99 10.55 14.63 -7.83
CA VAL A 99 9.63 15.59 -7.21
C VAL A 99 9.96 17.03 -7.67
N ARG A 100 11.22 17.44 -7.63
CA ARG A 100 11.64 18.78 -8.08
C ARG A 100 11.32 19.06 -9.55
N LEU A 101 11.48 18.06 -10.42
CA LEU A 101 11.18 18.21 -11.84
C LEU A 101 9.68 18.37 -12.09
N THR A 102 8.86 17.58 -11.43
CA THR A 102 7.40 17.55 -11.62
C THR A 102 6.68 18.75 -11.01
N ILE A 103 7.29 19.45 -10.06
CA ILE A 103 6.73 20.66 -9.44
C ILE A 103 6.85 21.89 -10.36
N LYS A 104 7.89 21.98 -11.18
CA LYS A 104 8.16 23.17 -12.01
C LYS A 104 6.95 23.67 -12.82
N PRO A 105 6.18 22.82 -13.55
CA PRO A 105 5.01 23.29 -14.28
C PRO A 105 3.89 23.83 -13.39
N LEU A 106 3.76 23.37 -12.15
CA LEU A 106 2.74 23.88 -11.22
C LEU A 106 3.03 25.33 -10.80
N MET A 107 4.31 25.72 -10.70
CA MET A 107 4.70 27.09 -10.34
C MET A 107 4.31 28.12 -11.40
N ALA A 108 4.01 27.69 -12.63
CA ALA A 108 3.51 28.58 -13.68
C ALA A 108 2.03 28.98 -13.49
N LEU A 109 1.28 28.25 -12.63
CA LEU A 109 -0.10 28.56 -12.31
C LEU A 109 -0.20 29.73 -11.33
N LYS A 110 -1.04 30.73 -11.67
CA LYS A 110 -1.17 31.94 -10.87
C LYS A 110 -2.18 31.83 -9.71
N SER A 111 -3.00 30.80 -9.68
CA SER A 111 -4.05 30.61 -8.66
C SER A 111 -3.57 29.67 -7.54
N PRO A 112 -3.52 30.13 -6.27
CA PRO A 112 -3.06 29.34 -5.15
C PRO A 112 -3.78 27.99 -5.01
N TYR A 113 -5.10 27.97 -5.11
CA TYR A 113 -5.89 26.75 -4.98
C TYR A 113 -5.81 25.84 -6.21
N LEU A 114 -5.49 26.37 -7.42
CA LEU A 114 -5.17 25.54 -8.58
C LEU A 114 -3.81 24.84 -8.39
N VAL A 115 -2.82 25.55 -7.85
CA VAL A 115 -1.53 24.94 -7.49
C VAL A 115 -1.71 23.87 -6.40
N LEU A 116 -2.56 24.13 -5.41
CA LEU A 116 -2.90 23.17 -4.36
C LEU A 116 -3.52 21.88 -4.95
N SER A 117 -4.56 22.02 -5.76
CA SER A 117 -5.21 20.89 -6.43
C SER A 117 -4.24 20.16 -7.39
N GLY A 118 -3.45 20.93 -8.14
CA GLY A 118 -2.38 20.40 -9.00
C GLY A 118 -1.30 19.65 -8.21
N THR A 119 -0.97 20.09 -7.00
CA THR A 119 -0.04 19.39 -6.09
C THR A 119 -0.56 18.00 -5.74
N TRP A 120 -1.84 17.87 -5.43
CA TRP A 120 -2.46 16.59 -5.17
C TRP A 120 -2.39 15.68 -6.42
N VAL A 121 -2.77 16.19 -7.60
CA VAL A 121 -2.72 15.42 -8.86
C VAL A 121 -1.29 14.97 -9.18
N VAL A 122 -0.32 15.88 -9.10
CA VAL A 122 1.09 15.57 -9.35
C VAL A 122 1.64 14.57 -8.31
N GLY A 123 1.27 14.73 -7.03
CA GLY A 123 1.63 13.78 -5.98
C GLY A 123 1.10 12.36 -6.26
N MET A 124 -0.15 12.25 -6.71
CA MET A 124 -0.73 10.97 -7.15
C MET A 124 0.02 10.34 -8.32
N LEU A 125 0.46 11.16 -9.31
CA LEU A 125 1.26 10.68 -10.45
C LEU A 125 2.67 10.25 -10.02
N ILE A 126 3.32 11.01 -9.14
CA ILE A 126 4.62 10.65 -8.56
C ILE A 126 4.51 9.34 -7.76
N GLY A 127 3.37 9.11 -7.11
CA GLY A 127 3.06 7.88 -6.40
C GLY A 127 3.10 6.60 -7.24
N LEU A 128 3.01 6.70 -8.58
CA LEU A 128 3.26 5.56 -9.47
C LEU A 128 4.71 5.05 -9.40
N CYS A 129 5.65 5.95 -9.12
CA CYS A 129 7.08 5.64 -9.06
C CYS A 129 7.62 5.58 -7.63
N ILE A 130 6.99 6.32 -6.69
CA ILE A 130 7.38 6.39 -5.28
C ILE A 130 6.26 5.77 -4.44
N ASN A 131 6.33 4.46 -4.20
CA ASN A 131 5.29 3.68 -3.53
C ASN A 131 5.31 3.80 -1.98
N SER A 132 5.97 4.82 -1.44
CA SER A 132 6.03 5.09 0.00
C SER A 132 5.19 6.31 0.36
N ALA A 133 4.03 6.11 0.99
CA ALA A 133 3.13 7.20 1.36
C ALA A 133 3.82 8.22 2.30
N SER A 134 4.47 7.75 3.36
CA SER A 134 5.20 8.61 4.28
C SER A 134 6.43 9.26 3.63
N GLY A 135 7.16 8.53 2.79
CA GLY A 135 8.31 9.05 2.06
C GLY A 135 7.91 10.17 1.10
N LEU A 136 6.87 9.97 0.28
CA LEU A 136 6.37 10.98 -0.63
C LEU A 136 5.79 12.19 0.12
N ALA A 137 5.02 11.97 1.18
CA ALA A 137 4.49 13.07 1.99
C ALA A 137 5.61 13.93 2.60
N MET A 138 6.66 13.31 3.17
CA MET A 138 7.81 14.05 3.68
C MET A 138 8.53 14.85 2.58
N LEU A 139 8.71 14.29 1.39
CA LEU A 139 9.30 15.01 0.26
C LEU A 139 8.44 16.21 -0.17
N LEU A 140 7.12 16.05 -0.23
CA LEU A 140 6.20 17.12 -0.59
C LEU A 140 6.07 18.17 0.52
N MET A 141 6.18 17.79 1.80
CA MET A 141 6.22 18.73 2.92
C MET A 141 7.45 19.64 2.87
N VAL A 142 8.58 19.13 2.44
CA VAL A 142 9.80 19.96 2.31
C VAL A 142 9.79 20.80 1.02
N THR A 143 9.14 20.31 -0.05
CA THR A 143 9.19 20.96 -1.37
C THR A 143 7.93 21.79 -1.70
N MET A 144 6.74 21.19 -1.61
CA MET A 144 5.49 21.82 -2.03
C MET A 144 4.79 22.62 -0.94
N PHE A 145 4.87 22.16 0.31
CA PHE A 145 4.20 22.85 1.41
C PHE A 145 4.66 24.30 1.57
N PRO A 146 5.98 24.64 1.57
CA PRO A 146 6.42 26.03 1.62
C PRO A 146 5.92 26.87 0.44
N ILE A 147 5.88 26.29 -0.77
CA ILE A 147 5.39 26.96 -1.97
C ILE A 147 3.90 27.30 -1.83
N LEU A 148 3.07 26.34 -1.38
CA LEU A 148 1.64 26.55 -1.18
C LEU A 148 1.37 27.66 -0.14
N VAL A 149 2.08 27.62 0.98
CA VAL A 149 1.97 28.65 2.02
C VAL A 149 2.45 30.02 1.48
N GLY A 150 3.54 30.03 0.70
CA GLY A 150 4.05 31.24 0.05
C GLY A 150 3.07 31.85 -0.95
N LEU A 151 2.29 31.03 -1.65
CA LEU A 151 1.21 31.49 -2.51
C LEU A 151 -0.02 32.00 -1.73
N GLY A 152 0.00 31.92 -0.40
CA GLY A 152 -1.06 32.43 0.47
C GLY A 152 -2.14 31.41 0.81
N VAL A 153 -1.91 30.10 0.56
CA VAL A 153 -2.79 29.04 1.06
C VAL A 153 -2.56 28.85 2.56
N SER A 154 -3.61 28.53 3.33
CA SER A 154 -3.42 28.24 4.76
C SER A 154 -2.55 26.99 4.97
N ARG A 155 -1.85 26.95 6.11
CA ARG A 155 -1.03 25.79 6.47
C ARG A 155 -1.87 24.52 6.54
N LEU A 156 -3.09 24.60 7.06
CA LEU A 156 -4.00 23.46 7.16
C LEU A 156 -4.39 22.92 5.78
N SER A 157 -4.78 23.79 4.86
CA SER A 157 -5.12 23.41 3.48
C SER A 157 -3.94 22.84 2.72
N ALA A 158 -2.74 23.41 2.89
CA ALA A 158 -1.52 22.90 2.29
C ALA A 158 -1.15 21.50 2.83
N THR A 159 -1.25 21.30 4.16
CA THR A 159 -1.04 19.98 4.78
C THR A 159 -2.07 18.97 4.29
N ALA A 160 -3.35 19.34 4.22
CA ALA A 160 -4.41 18.44 3.75
C ALA A 160 -4.16 17.96 2.30
N ALA A 161 -3.71 18.85 1.41
CA ALA A 161 -3.38 18.47 0.04
C ALA A 161 -2.19 17.50 -0.03
N VAL A 162 -1.13 17.75 0.75
CA VAL A 162 0.05 16.87 0.80
C VAL A 162 -0.27 15.54 1.46
N ALA A 163 -0.98 15.54 2.58
CA ALA A 163 -1.30 14.33 3.34
C ALA A 163 -2.18 13.34 2.54
N THR A 164 -2.98 13.83 1.62
CA THR A 164 -3.91 13.01 0.82
C THR A 164 -3.36 12.61 -0.56
N THR A 165 -2.12 12.95 -0.90
CA THR A 165 -1.51 12.63 -2.21
C THR A 165 -1.43 11.13 -2.51
N LEU A 166 -1.46 10.25 -1.52
CA LEU A 166 -1.56 8.80 -1.70
C LEU A 166 -2.83 8.25 -1.02
N CYS A 167 -3.97 8.91 -1.24
CA CYS A 167 -5.26 8.38 -0.79
C CYS A 167 -5.74 7.19 -1.63
N PHE A 168 -5.18 6.99 -2.82
CA PHE A 168 -5.31 5.77 -3.61
C PHE A 168 -3.91 5.18 -3.82
N ASP A 169 -3.66 4.01 -3.26
CA ASP A 169 -2.48 3.22 -3.59
C ASP A 169 -2.76 2.49 -4.92
N TRP A 170 -2.27 3.03 -6.04
CA TRP A 170 -2.72 2.65 -7.37
C TRP A 170 -1.59 2.34 -8.38
N SER A 171 -0.37 2.19 -7.94
CA SER A 171 0.74 1.78 -8.81
C SER A 171 0.68 0.27 -9.10
N PRO A 172 1.03 -0.21 -10.31
CA PRO A 172 1.14 -1.64 -10.58
C PRO A 172 2.23 -2.32 -9.74
N SER A 173 3.16 -1.54 -9.19
CA SER A 173 4.19 -1.98 -8.26
C SER A 173 3.85 -1.66 -6.79
N ASP A 174 2.66 -1.13 -6.49
CA ASP A 174 2.25 -0.94 -5.10
C ASP A 174 1.98 -2.28 -4.40
N THR A 175 2.30 -2.34 -3.11
CA THR A 175 2.17 -3.56 -2.29
C THR A 175 0.73 -4.08 -2.23
N GLY A 176 -0.25 -3.19 -2.06
CA GLY A 176 -1.66 -3.55 -2.02
C GLY A 176 -2.17 -4.01 -3.37
N THR A 177 -1.71 -3.39 -4.46
CA THR A 177 -2.00 -3.79 -5.84
C THR A 177 -1.45 -5.19 -6.14
N ILE A 178 -0.17 -5.44 -5.82
CA ILE A 178 0.47 -6.74 -6.01
C ILE A 178 -0.27 -7.82 -5.20
N LEU A 179 -0.57 -7.54 -3.92
CA LEU A 179 -1.31 -8.49 -3.07
C LEU A 179 -2.71 -8.77 -3.62
N SER A 180 -3.45 -7.75 -4.05
CA SER A 180 -4.79 -7.89 -4.60
C SER A 180 -4.77 -8.73 -5.89
N ALA A 181 -3.85 -8.43 -6.78
CA ALA A 181 -3.69 -9.11 -8.06
C ALA A 181 -3.34 -10.60 -7.86
N GLU A 182 -2.32 -10.89 -7.06
CA GLU A 182 -1.89 -12.25 -6.73
C GLU A 182 -3.01 -13.04 -6.02
N THR A 183 -3.70 -12.39 -5.08
CA THR A 183 -4.81 -13.03 -4.34
C THR A 183 -6.02 -13.29 -5.24
N ALA A 184 -6.25 -12.44 -6.23
CA ALA A 184 -7.30 -12.63 -7.24
C ALA A 184 -6.88 -13.58 -8.38
N GLY A 185 -5.62 -13.98 -8.47
CA GLY A 185 -5.08 -14.79 -9.56
C GLY A 185 -4.98 -14.03 -10.88
N VAL A 186 -4.75 -12.71 -10.83
CA VAL A 186 -4.65 -11.80 -11.97
C VAL A 186 -3.24 -11.20 -12.02
N ASP A 187 -2.73 -10.95 -13.22
CA ASP A 187 -1.47 -10.22 -13.40
C ASP A 187 -1.57 -8.79 -12.82
N PRO A 188 -0.55 -8.28 -12.08
CA PRO A 188 -0.59 -6.95 -11.46
C PRO A 188 -0.82 -5.80 -12.45
N VAL A 189 -0.28 -5.87 -13.68
CA VAL A 189 -0.48 -4.84 -14.70
C VAL A 189 -1.91 -4.88 -15.24
N ILE A 190 -2.45 -6.08 -15.46
CA ILE A 190 -3.86 -6.26 -15.88
C ILE A 190 -4.80 -5.78 -14.78
N TYR A 191 -4.52 -6.12 -13.51
CA TYR A 191 -5.30 -5.63 -12.38
C TYR A 191 -5.28 -4.10 -12.32
N TRP A 192 -4.11 -3.49 -12.44
CA TRP A 192 -3.94 -2.05 -12.45
C TRP A 192 -4.69 -1.39 -13.61
N THR A 193 -4.46 -1.86 -14.85
CA THR A 193 -5.01 -1.23 -16.06
C THR A 193 -6.52 -1.34 -16.12
N ASN A 194 -7.07 -2.54 -15.86
CA ASN A 194 -8.49 -2.80 -16.10
C ASN A 194 -9.40 -2.41 -14.92
N TYR A 195 -8.86 -2.38 -13.70
CA TYR A 195 -9.70 -2.15 -12.51
C TYR A 195 -9.33 -0.86 -11.77
N GLN A 196 -8.04 -0.57 -11.56
CA GLN A 196 -7.65 0.62 -10.80
C GLN A 196 -7.68 1.90 -11.65
N VAL A 197 -7.06 1.88 -12.83
CA VAL A 197 -6.94 3.06 -13.71
C VAL A 197 -8.29 3.73 -14.00
N PRO A 198 -9.35 3.01 -14.40
CA PRO A 198 -10.65 3.64 -14.68
C PRO A 198 -11.22 4.41 -13.49
N ILE A 199 -11.09 3.85 -12.27
CA ILE A 199 -11.58 4.48 -11.05
C ILE A 199 -10.74 5.70 -10.69
N VAL A 200 -9.42 5.57 -10.77
CA VAL A 200 -8.49 6.65 -10.40
C VAL A 200 -8.56 7.82 -11.39
N LEU A 201 -8.81 7.58 -12.67
CA LEU A 201 -9.05 8.66 -13.63
C LEU A 201 -10.26 9.51 -13.27
N VAL A 202 -11.36 8.88 -12.82
CA VAL A 202 -12.52 9.60 -12.28
C VAL A 202 -12.15 10.32 -10.99
N ALA A 203 -11.39 9.68 -10.11
CA ALA A 203 -10.92 10.27 -8.87
C ALA A 203 -10.03 11.50 -9.10
N PHE A 204 -9.18 11.53 -10.12
CA PHE A 204 -8.39 12.73 -10.46
C PHE A 204 -9.27 13.97 -10.69
N VAL A 205 -10.36 13.80 -11.40
CA VAL A 205 -11.28 14.90 -11.68
C VAL A 205 -12.07 15.26 -10.41
N VAL A 206 -12.69 14.28 -9.78
CA VAL A 206 -13.60 14.52 -8.63
C VAL A 206 -12.82 15.02 -7.42
N VAL A 207 -11.77 14.32 -6.99
CA VAL A 207 -11.02 14.68 -5.78
C VAL A 207 -10.17 15.92 -6.02
N GLY A 208 -9.61 16.11 -7.23
CA GLY A 208 -8.92 17.34 -7.60
C GLY A 208 -9.84 18.57 -7.53
N ALA A 209 -11.07 18.46 -8.05
CA ALA A 209 -12.06 19.51 -7.93
C ALA A 209 -12.49 19.73 -6.48
N LEU A 210 -12.70 18.66 -5.70
CA LEU A 210 -13.02 18.73 -4.29
C LEU A 210 -11.93 19.44 -3.49
N HIS A 211 -10.65 19.16 -3.75
CA HIS A 211 -9.54 19.88 -3.11
C HIS A 211 -9.62 21.38 -3.39
N TYR A 212 -9.82 21.78 -4.65
CA TYR A 212 -9.97 23.19 -5.00
C TYR A 212 -11.13 23.85 -4.26
N LEU A 213 -12.32 23.23 -4.30
CA LEU A 213 -13.53 23.81 -3.73
C LEU A 213 -13.50 23.81 -2.20
N THR A 214 -13.15 22.68 -1.60
CA THR A 214 -13.20 22.48 -0.14
C THR A 214 -12.16 23.35 0.56
N GLN A 215 -10.91 23.34 0.09
CA GLN A 215 -9.85 24.11 0.75
C GLN A 215 -10.08 25.62 0.61
N LYS A 216 -10.55 26.07 -0.56
CA LYS A 216 -10.94 27.47 -0.75
C LYS A 216 -12.11 27.86 0.15
N TYR A 217 -13.10 26.98 0.32
CA TYR A 217 -14.25 27.22 1.20
C TYR A 217 -13.82 27.26 2.67
N MET A 218 -13.02 26.29 3.11
CA MET A 218 -12.55 26.18 4.50
C MET A 218 -11.67 27.39 4.89
N ASP A 219 -10.70 27.76 4.04
CA ASP A 219 -9.86 28.94 4.27
C ASP A 219 -10.72 30.23 4.39
N LYS A 220 -11.71 30.38 3.52
CA LYS A 220 -12.63 31.51 3.60
C LYS A 220 -13.49 31.50 4.87
N ARG A 221 -14.00 30.32 5.26
CA ARG A 221 -14.80 30.13 6.49
C ARG A 221 -13.99 30.47 7.75
N ASP A 222 -12.72 30.07 7.77
CA ASP A 222 -11.84 30.29 8.91
C ASP A 222 -11.21 31.71 8.90
N GLY A 223 -11.67 32.58 7.99
CA GLY A 223 -11.23 34.00 7.90
C GLY A 223 -9.79 34.15 7.36
N HIS A 224 -9.23 33.11 6.73
CA HIS A 224 -7.90 33.17 6.14
C HIS A 224 -7.90 34.07 4.92
N VAL A 225 -6.98 35.07 4.91
CA VAL A 225 -6.78 35.99 3.79
C VAL A 225 -5.61 35.53 2.95
N VAL A 226 -5.88 35.21 1.68
CA VAL A 226 -4.83 34.86 0.71
C VAL A 226 -3.92 36.05 0.48
N LYS A 227 -2.76 36.05 1.14
CA LYS A 227 -1.70 37.04 0.93
C LYS A 227 -0.43 36.27 0.55
N PRO A 228 0.14 36.51 -0.64
CA PRO A 228 1.44 35.96 -0.98
C PRO A 228 2.47 36.41 0.05
N ILE A 229 3.23 35.45 0.57
CA ILE A 229 4.33 35.70 1.50
C ILE A 229 5.60 35.32 0.74
N GLU A 230 6.61 36.17 0.76
CA GLU A 230 7.94 35.76 0.29
C GLU A 230 8.44 34.64 1.21
N VAL A 231 8.42 33.42 0.69
CA VAL A 231 9.04 32.27 1.34
C VAL A 231 10.44 32.16 0.79
N GLU A 232 11.43 32.34 1.64
CA GLU A 232 12.80 31.93 1.30
C GLU A 232 12.76 30.44 0.99
N MET A 233 12.85 30.11 -0.30
CA MET A 233 13.06 28.75 -0.74
C MET A 233 14.34 28.26 -0.07
N THR A 234 14.25 27.24 0.75
CA THR A 234 15.43 26.61 1.37
C THR A 234 16.45 26.38 0.27
N LYS A 235 17.63 26.98 0.44
CA LYS A 235 18.74 26.88 -0.51
C LYS A 235 18.88 25.40 -0.87
N THR A 236 18.85 25.12 -2.16
CA THR A 236 19.09 23.78 -2.69
C THR A 236 20.40 23.30 -2.07
N GLU A 237 20.38 22.18 -1.33
CA GLU A 237 21.58 21.56 -0.80
C GLU A 237 22.62 21.48 -1.93
N GLU A 238 23.83 21.95 -1.70
CA GLU A 238 24.93 21.96 -2.69
C GLU A 238 25.19 20.55 -3.27
N ASP A 239 24.80 19.49 -2.55
CA ASP A 239 24.90 18.07 -2.93
C ASP A 239 23.65 17.47 -3.58
N ALA A 240 22.71 18.29 -4.06
CA ALA A 240 21.48 17.78 -4.65
C ALA A 240 21.77 16.93 -5.91
N ALA A 241 21.08 15.78 -6.03
CA ALA A 241 21.17 14.94 -7.22
C ALA A 241 20.80 15.72 -8.50
N PRO A 242 21.52 15.53 -9.63
CA PRO A 242 21.22 16.17 -10.92
C PRO A 242 19.81 15.91 -11.38
N ALA A 243 19.21 16.82 -12.16
CA ALA A 243 17.84 16.68 -12.65
C ALA A 243 17.61 15.40 -13.47
N ILE A 244 18.64 14.90 -14.14
CA ILE A 244 18.56 13.64 -14.93
C ILE A 244 18.25 12.42 -14.06
N TYR A 245 18.56 12.46 -12.75
CA TYR A 245 18.22 11.38 -11.82
C TYR A 245 16.70 11.17 -11.67
N ALA A 246 15.90 12.16 -12.05
CA ALA A 246 14.44 12.05 -12.05
C ALA A 246 13.92 10.92 -12.95
N ILE A 247 14.71 10.46 -13.94
CA ILE A 247 14.32 9.35 -14.80
C ILE A 247 14.44 7.99 -14.10
N LEU A 248 15.35 7.85 -13.13
CA LEU A 248 15.69 6.57 -12.50
C LEU A 248 14.48 5.88 -11.84
N PRO A 249 13.65 6.57 -11.02
CA PRO A 249 12.45 5.95 -10.45
C PRO A 249 11.39 5.57 -11.49
N VAL A 250 11.44 6.18 -12.69
CA VAL A 250 10.47 5.91 -13.77
C VAL A 250 10.83 4.67 -14.58
N ILE A 251 12.12 4.29 -14.62
CA ILE A 251 12.61 3.17 -15.43
C ILE A 251 11.88 1.85 -15.14
N PRO A 252 11.75 1.38 -13.89
CA PRO A 252 11.06 0.12 -13.63
C PRO A 252 9.60 0.14 -14.07
N LEU A 253 8.89 1.25 -13.84
CA LEU A 253 7.51 1.40 -14.29
C LEU A 253 7.40 1.32 -15.81
N ALA A 254 8.28 2.02 -16.52
CA ALA A 254 8.34 1.96 -17.99
C ALA A 254 8.62 0.54 -18.51
N LEU A 255 9.53 -0.19 -17.87
CA LEU A 255 9.84 -1.58 -18.21
C LEU A 255 8.65 -2.52 -17.97
N ILE A 256 8.02 -2.43 -16.78
CA ILE A 256 6.87 -3.26 -16.44
C ILE A 256 5.72 -3.04 -17.42
N LEU A 257 5.44 -1.81 -17.79
CA LEU A 257 4.37 -1.49 -18.74
C LEU A 257 4.72 -1.90 -20.17
N SER A 258 5.93 -1.59 -20.65
CA SER A 258 6.35 -1.89 -22.01
C SER A 258 6.42 -3.39 -22.31
N PHE A 259 6.89 -4.19 -21.34
CA PHE A 259 7.04 -5.65 -21.47
C PHE A 259 5.91 -6.44 -20.82
N SER A 260 4.75 -5.81 -20.66
CA SER A 260 3.53 -6.47 -20.15
C SER A 260 2.80 -7.22 -21.28
N SER A 261 1.79 -8.00 -20.87
CA SER A 261 0.87 -8.66 -21.81
C SER A 261 0.06 -7.70 -22.67
N LEU A 262 0.13 -6.38 -22.40
CA LEU A 262 -0.58 -5.35 -23.16
C LEU A 262 0.20 -4.87 -24.40
N TRP A 263 1.54 -4.96 -24.40
CA TRP A 263 2.37 -4.38 -25.47
C TRP A 263 3.38 -5.39 -26.03
N ILE A 264 4.51 -5.61 -25.38
CA ILE A 264 5.60 -6.47 -25.89
C ILE A 264 5.56 -7.80 -25.13
N THR A 265 4.95 -8.82 -25.72
CA THR A 265 4.70 -10.12 -25.08
C THR A 265 5.82 -11.14 -25.23
N TRP A 266 6.74 -10.94 -26.17
CA TRP A 266 7.84 -11.87 -26.46
C TRP A 266 9.05 -11.71 -25.54
N ILE A 267 9.17 -10.58 -24.83
CA ILE A 267 10.14 -10.36 -23.75
C ILE A 267 9.37 -10.36 -22.43
N LYS A 268 9.80 -11.15 -21.49
CA LYS A 268 9.19 -11.23 -20.14
C LYS A 268 10.04 -10.46 -19.14
N VAL A 269 9.55 -9.32 -18.69
CA VAL A 269 10.14 -8.53 -17.61
C VAL A 269 9.11 -8.43 -16.49
N ASP A 270 9.34 -9.16 -15.42
CA ASP A 270 8.53 -9.06 -14.21
C ASP A 270 8.97 -7.87 -13.33
N ILE A 271 8.23 -7.65 -12.25
CA ILE A 271 8.50 -6.56 -11.30
C ILE A 271 9.92 -6.65 -10.74
N VAL A 272 10.37 -7.84 -10.36
CA VAL A 272 11.70 -8.05 -9.76
C VAL A 272 12.80 -7.69 -10.76
N ASN A 273 12.70 -8.21 -11.99
CA ASN A 273 13.66 -7.91 -13.05
C ASN A 273 13.72 -6.42 -13.35
N ALA A 274 12.55 -5.75 -13.43
CA ALA A 274 12.50 -4.31 -13.66
C ALA A 274 13.22 -3.52 -12.55
N MET A 275 13.03 -3.91 -11.28
CA MET A 275 13.70 -3.25 -10.14
C MET A 275 15.21 -3.49 -10.15
N ILE A 276 15.69 -4.70 -10.49
CA ILE A 276 17.12 -5.02 -10.59
C ILE A 276 17.76 -4.27 -11.77
N ILE A 277 17.09 -4.17 -12.91
CA ILE A 277 17.55 -3.37 -14.04
C ILE A 277 17.64 -1.89 -13.63
N GLY A 278 16.61 -1.36 -12.98
CA GLY A 278 16.61 0.00 -12.45
C GLY A 278 17.73 0.27 -11.45
N LEU A 279 18.00 -0.69 -10.54
CA LEU A 279 19.15 -0.64 -9.63
C LEU A 279 20.46 -0.55 -10.41
N SER A 280 20.64 -1.43 -11.41
CA SER A 280 21.86 -1.47 -12.22
C SER A 280 22.11 -0.17 -12.98
N VAL A 281 21.07 0.42 -13.55
CA VAL A 281 21.14 1.74 -14.20
C VAL A 281 21.48 2.81 -13.18
N GLY A 282 20.84 2.80 -11.99
CA GLY A 282 21.15 3.73 -10.91
C GLY A 282 22.60 3.66 -10.45
N MET A 283 23.17 2.45 -10.34
CA MET A 283 24.59 2.26 -10.02
C MET A 283 25.53 2.87 -11.08
N ILE A 284 25.20 2.72 -12.35
CA ILE A 284 25.97 3.34 -13.45
C ILE A 284 25.92 4.86 -13.33
N PHE A 285 24.73 5.44 -13.13
CA PHE A 285 24.58 6.89 -12.95
C PHE A 285 25.39 7.40 -11.75
N GLU A 286 25.32 6.71 -10.62
CA GLU A 286 26.06 7.10 -9.41
C GLU A 286 27.56 6.95 -9.57
N TYR A 287 28.03 5.90 -10.29
CA TYR A 287 29.44 5.75 -10.61
C TYR A 287 29.97 6.88 -11.50
N VAL A 288 29.20 7.24 -12.53
CA VAL A 288 29.57 8.37 -13.45
C VAL A 288 29.64 9.69 -12.67
N ARG A 289 28.73 9.90 -11.70
CA ARG A 289 28.68 11.11 -10.87
C ARG A 289 29.83 11.19 -9.88
N CYS A 290 29.98 10.13 -9.07
CA CYS A 290 30.90 10.15 -7.93
C CYS A 290 32.31 9.67 -8.28
N ARG A 291 32.48 8.91 -9.36
CA ARG A 291 33.72 8.22 -9.79
C ARG A 291 34.41 7.46 -8.65
N ASN A 292 33.64 6.97 -7.71
CA ASN A 292 34.08 6.26 -6.54
C ASN A 292 33.27 4.96 -6.36
N GLY A 293 33.86 3.85 -6.78
CA GLY A 293 33.19 2.54 -6.71
C GLY A 293 32.83 2.11 -5.28
N LYS A 294 33.67 2.44 -4.29
CA LYS A 294 33.38 2.12 -2.89
C LYS A 294 32.10 2.78 -2.41
N LYS A 295 31.93 4.07 -2.71
CA LYS A 295 30.71 4.81 -2.37
C LYS A 295 29.47 4.22 -3.05
N VAL A 296 29.56 3.86 -4.34
CA VAL A 296 28.45 3.21 -5.08
C VAL A 296 28.02 1.92 -4.39
N PHE A 297 28.97 1.07 -3.98
CA PHE A 297 28.64 -0.17 -3.28
C PHE A 297 28.06 0.09 -1.88
N GLU A 298 28.54 1.10 -1.16
CA GLU A 298 27.95 1.54 0.11
C GLU A 298 26.49 2.03 -0.07
N ASP A 299 26.21 2.77 -1.13
CA ASP A 299 24.85 3.24 -1.44
C ASP A 299 23.92 2.09 -1.84
N VAL A 300 24.43 1.07 -2.57
CA VAL A 300 23.68 -0.15 -2.90
C VAL A 300 23.27 -0.95 -1.66
N GLN A 301 24.00 -0.84 -0.55
CA GLN A 301 23.59 -1.48 0.70
C GLN A 301 22.18 -1.06 1.13
N ALA A 302 21.75 0.16 0.78
CA ALA A 302 20.38 0.63 1.06
C ALA A 302 19.31 -0.23 0.35
N PHE A 303 19.62 -0.81 -0.82
CA PHE A 303 18.73 -1.75 -1.48
C PHE A 303 18.57 -3.05 -0.67
N PHE A 304 19.65 -3.65 -0.21
CA PHE A 304 19.61 -4.88 0.60
C PHE A 304 18.95 -4.65 1.96
N ASP A 305 19.19 -3.51 2.59
CA ASP A 305 18.50 -3.11 3.82
C ASP A 305 16.99 -2.96 3.57
N GLY A 306 16.62 -2.43 2.40
CA GLY A 306 15.24 -2.32 1.95
C GLY A 306 14.55 -3.67 1.80
N LEU A 307 15.22 -4.67 1.20
CA LEU A 307 14.72 -6.05 1.12
C LEU A 307 14.41 -6.61 2.52
N GLY A 308 15.35 -6.51 3.44
CA GLY A 308 15.18 -6.97 4.82
C GLY A 308 14.03 -6.26 5.54
N MET A 309 13.90 -4.95 5.35
CA MET A 309 12.83 -4.16 5.96
C MET A 309 11.44 -4.60 5.44
N GLN A 310 11.27 -4.81 4.15
CA GLN A 310 10.01 -5.27 3.58
C GLN A 310 9.67 -6.69 4.04
N MET A 311 10.65 -7.57 4.10
CA MET A 311 10.47 -8.91 4.67
C MET A 311 9.93 -8.82 6.10
N ALA A 312 10.57 -8.04 6.96
CA ALA A 312 10.24 -7.91 8.37
C ALA A 312 8.90 -7.22 8.63
N ASN A 313 8.52 -6.22 7.83
CA ASN A 313 7.35 -5.39 8.13
C ASN A 313 6.11 -5.77 7.30
N VAL A 314 6.29 -6.26 6.07
CA VAL A 314 5.19 -6.51 5.13
C VAL A 314 4.93 -8.00 4.99
N ILE A 315 5.94 -8.79 4.63
CA ILE A 315 5.72 -10.22 4.36
C ILE A 315 5.30 -10.96 5.63
N THR A 316 5.95 -10.67 6.75
CA THR A 316 5.55 -11.26 8.05
C THR A 316 4.13 -10.88 8.45
N LEU A 317 3.68 -9.65 8.11
CA LEU A 317 2.30 -9.21 8.37
C LEU A 317 1.30 -9.98 7.50
N ILE A 318 1.61 -10.18 6.22
CA ILE A 318 0.77 -10.98 5.29
C ILE A 318 0.66 -12.41 5.82
N VAL A 319 1.77 -13.03 6.21
CA VAL A 319 1.79 -14.39 6.76
C VAL A 319 1.00 -14.49 8.07
N ALA A 320 1.10 -13.49 8.94
CA ALA A 320 0.33 -13.43 10.17
C ALA A 320 -1.18 -13.31 9.89
N GLY A 321 -1.57 -12.46 8.92
CA GLY A 321 -2.94 -12.35 8.43
C GLY A 321 -3.49 -13.65 7.86
N GLN A 322 -2.69 -14.34 7.03
CA GLN A 322 -3.05 -15.65 6.46
C GLN A 322 -3.15 -16.73 7.54
N THR A 323 -2.31 -16.67 8.57
CA THR A 323 -2.39 -17.57 9.72
C THR A 323 -3.68 -17.37 10.50
N PHE A 324 -4.06 -16.11 10.74
CA PHE A 324 -5.34 -15.77 11.38
C PHE A 324 -6.54 -16.20 10.53
N ALA A 325 -6.48 -15.90 9.21
CA ALA A 325 -7.48 -16.33 8.24
C ALA A 325 -7.66 -17.85 8.23
N LYS A 326 -6.56 -18.62 8.24
CA LYS A 326 -6.59 -20.07 8.29
C LYS A 326 -7.26 -20.58 9.56
N GLY A 327 -6.98 -19.96 10.71
CA GLY A 327 -7.65 -20.26 11.96
C GLY A 327 -9.16 -20.09 11.88
N LEU A 328 -9.64 -18.95 11.36
CA LEU A 328 -11.07 -18.68 11.15
C LEU A 328 -11.71 -19.67 10.19
N MET A 329 -11.03 -20.04 9.10
CA MET A 329 -11.52 -21.04 8.13
C MET A 329 -11.64 -22.43 8.78
N THR A 330 -10.63 -22.85 9.53
CA THR A 330 -10.63 -24.18 10.18
C THR A 330 -11.71 -24.28 11.26
N MET A 331 -12.05 -23.18 11.94
CA MET A 331 -13.18 -23.08 12.88
C MET A 331 -14.55 -23.06 12.18
N GLY A 332 -14.65 -23.01 10.85
CA GLY A 332 -15.91 -22.91 10.11
C GLY A 332 -16.60 -21.53 10.25
N THR A 333 -15.87 -20.51 10.73
CA THR A 333 -16.42 -19.19 11.01
C THR A 333 -16.90 -18.50 9.75
N ILE A 334 -16.14 -18.63 8.66
CA ILE A 334 -16.47 -18.00 7.37
C ILE A 334 -17.78 -18.56 6.83
N ASP A 335 -17.96 -19.88 6.89
CA ASP A 335 -19.20 -20.54 6.44
C ASP A 335 -20.40 -20.08 7.26
N SER A 336 -20.23 -19.95 8.57
CA SER A 336 -21.27 -19.45 9.45
C SER A 336 -21.64 -17.98 9.19
N ILE A 337 -20.66 -17.12 8.90
CA ILE A 337 -20.91 -15.72 8.57
C ILE A 337 -21.63 -15.60 7.22
N ILE A 338 -21.21 -16.36 6.21
CA ILE A 338 -21.84 -16.33 4.89
C ILE A 338 -23.28 -16.82 4.96
N SER A 339 -23.54 -17.94 5.62
CA SER A 339 -24.90 -18.48 5.76
C SER A 339 -25.82 -17.55 6.53
N SER A 340 -25.32 -16.93 7.61
CA SER A 340 -26.08 -15.92 8.37
C SER A 340 -26.36 -14.67 7.51
N SER A 341 -25.38 -14.20 6.76
CA SER A 341 -25.52 -13.07 5.84
C SER A 341 -26.60 -13.34 4.78
N GLN A 342 -26.59 -14.53 4.18
CA GLN A 342 -27.59 -14.94 3.20
C GLN A 342 -28.99 -15.04 3.83
N SER A 343 -29.09 -15.56 5.07
CA SER A 343 -30.37 -15.65 5.78
C SER A 343 -30.96 -14.27 6.12
N TRP A 344 -30.12 -13.25 6.27
CA TRP A 344 -30.54 -11.86 6.46
C TRP A 344 -30.81 -11.12 5.15
N GLY A 345 -30.71 -11.80 4.00
CA GLY A 345 -30.93 -11.22 2.69
C GLY A 345 -29.76 -10.39 2.16
N PHE A 346 -28.59 -10.45 2.80
CA PHE A 346 -27.39 -9.80 2.27
C PHE A 346 -26.84 -10.59 1.09
N GLY A 347 -26.95 -10.02 -0.11
CA GLY A 347 -26.26 -10.53 -1.29
C GLY A 347 -24.76 -10.17 -1.30
N PRO A 348 -24.07 -10.49 -2.41
CA PRO A 348 -22.63 -10.21 -2.57
C PRO A 348 -22.25 -8.75 -2.29
N MET A 349 -23.09 -7.80 -2.72
CA MET A 349 -22.90 -6.37 -2.50
C MET A 349 -22.95 -6.01 -1.00
N GLY A 350 -23.90 -6.60 -0.26
CA GLY A 350 -23.99 -6.39 1.19
C GLY A 350 -22.75 -6.86 1.93
N MET A 351 -22.25 -8.07 1.58
CA MET A 351 -21.01 -8.60 2.16
C MET A 351 -19.80 -7.72 1.81
N MET A 352 -19.70 -7.24 0.57
CA MET A 352 -18.63 -6.31 0.18
C MET A 352 -18.67 -5.02 1.01
N ILE A 353 -19.84 -4.42 1.22
CA ILE A 353 -20.00 -3.22 2.05
C ILE A 353 -19.55 -3.49 3.49
N VAL A 354 -19.90 -4.63 4.06
CA VAL A 354 -19.46 -5.03 5.41
C VAL A 354 -17.94 -5.14 5.49
N MET A 355 -17.30 -5.82 4.52
CA MET A 355 -15.84 -5.96 4.48
C MET A 355 -15.14 -4.60 4.32
N VAL A 356 -15.64 -3.76 3.44
CA VAL A 356 -15.15 -2.38 3.25
C VAL A 356 -15.27 -1.56 4.53
N ALA A 357 -16.42 -1.63 5.21
CA ALA A 357 -16.64 -0.92 6.46
C ALA A 357 -15.69 -1.37 7.59
N ILE A 358 -15.50 -2.68 7.74
CA ILE A 358 -14.57 -3.25 8.74
C ILE A 358 -13.14 -2.74 8.48
N ILE A 359 -12.69 -2.81 7.22
CA ILE A 359 -11.34 -2.37 6.85
C ILE A 359 -11.18 -0.87 7.05
N SER A 360 -12.17 -0.06 6.64
CA SER A 360 -12.14 1.39 6.80
C SER A 360 -12.04 1.80 8.27
N ILE A 361 -12.90 1.24 9.13
CA ILE A 361 -12.87 1.52 10.57
C ILE A 361 -11.53 1.10 11.17
N SER A 362 -11.05 -0.09 10.81
CA SER A 362 -9.75 -0.59 11.28
C SER A 362 -8.60 0.30 10.82
N ALA A 363 -8.61 0.77 9.57
CA ALA A 363 -7.58 1.65 9.03
C ALA A 363 -7.54 3.01 9.75
N VAL A 364 -8.70 3.60 10.06
CA VAL A 364 -8.79 4.84 10.85
C VAL A 364 -8.23 4.63 12.26
N VAL A 365 -8.63 3.55 12.93
CA VAL A 365 -8.20 3.24 14.31
C VAL A 365 -6.69 2.95 14.38
N MET A 366 -6.16 2.24 13.39
CA MET A 366 -4.75 1.83 13.35
C MET A 366 -3.81 2.91 12.78
N GLY A 367 -4.32 3.91 12.07
CA GLY A 367 -3.51 4.86 11.31
C GLY A 367 -2.75 4.24 10.13
N SER A 368 -3.17 3.06 9.68
CA SER A 368 -2.53 2.30 8.61
C SER A 368 -3.57 1.53 7.81
N GLY A 369 -3.58 1.71 6.48
CA GLY A 369 -4.44 0.94 5.59
C GLY A 369 -3.91 -0.48 5.33
N ASN A 370 -2.59 -0.64 5.29
CA ASN A 370 -1.95 -1.89 4.90
C ASN A 370 -2.24 -3.03 5.89
N ALA A 371 -2.14 -2.76 7.20
CA ALA A 371 -2.30 -3.80 8.21
C ALA A 371 -3.69 -4.48 8.18
N PRO A 372 -4.82 -3.76 8.23
CA PRO A 372 -6.13 -4.38 8.12
C PRO A 372 -6.36 -4.98 6.73
N PHE A 373 -5.93 -4.31 5.65
CA PHE A 373 -6.11 -4.85 4.32
C PHE A 373 -5.40 -6.19 4.15
N PHE A 374 -4.12 -6.31 4.53
CA PHE A 374 -3.35 -7.55 4.39
C PHE A 374 -3.91 -8.70 5.23
N ALA A 375 -4.46 -8.39 6.40
CA ALA A 375 -5.12 -9.39 7.25
C ALA A 375 -6.40 -9.94 6.60
N PHE A 376 -7.22 -9.09 6.00
CA PHE A 376 -8.52 -9.48 5.44
C PHE A 376 -8.45 -9.92 3.97
N ALA A 377 -7.47 -9.47 3.20
CA ALA A 377 -7.30 -9.87 1.80
C ALA A 377 -7.21 -11.39 1.63
N ALA A 378 -6.56 -12.08 2.58
CA ALA A 378 -6.43 -13.53 2.56
C ALA A 378 -7.76 -14.30 2.70
N LEU A 379 -8.77 -13.70 3.31
CA LEU A 379 -10.11 -14.29 3.46
C LEU A 379 -10.99 -14.08 2.22
N THR A 380 -10.69 -13.03 1.47
CA THR A 380 -11.55 -12.54 0.39
C THR A 380 -11.84 -13.56 -0.71
N PRO A 381 -10.88 -14.38 -1.20
CA PRO A 381 -11.17 -15.36 -2.23
C PRO A 381 -12.22 -16.40 -1.79
N ALA A 382 -12.10 -16.88 -0.55
CA ALA A 382 -13.04 -17.86 -0.01
C ALA A 382 -14.46 -17.28 0.12
N VAL A 383 -14.56 -16.03 0.57
CA VAL A 383 -15.83 -15.30 0.71
C VAL A 383 -16.42 -15.01 -0.67
N ALA A 384 -15.64 -14.44 -1.59
CA ALA A 384 -16.09 -14.04 -2.92
C ALA A 384 -16.60 -15.23 -3.73
N VAL A 385 -15.86 -16.33 -3.77
CA VAL A 385 -16.25 -17.55 -4.48
C VAL A 385 -17.58 -18.11 -3.94
N LYS A 386 -17.74 -18.16 -2.61
CA LYS A 386 -19.00 -18.63 -1.99
C LYS A 386 -20.18 -17.69 -2.22
N MET A 387 -19.91 -16.41 -2.43
CA MET A 387 -20.92 -15.40 -2.79
C MET A 387 -21.17 -15.33 -4.31
N GLY A 388 -20.45 -16.12 -5.12
CA GLY A 388 -20.63 -16.19 -6.57
C GLY A 388 -20.09 -14.99 -7.33
N ILE A 389 -19.09 -14.28 -6.79
CA ILE A 389 -18.43 -13.13 -7.44
C ILE A 389 -16.93 -13.35 -7.60
N ALA A 390 -16.34 -12.66 -8.58
CA ALA A 390 -14.89 -12.70 -8.75
C ALA A 390 -14.19 -12.02 -7.57
N PRO A 391 -13.10 -12.59 -7.01
CA PRO A 391 -12.37 -12.02 -5.87
C PRO A 391 -11.90 -10.57 -6.11
N VAL A 392 -11.55 -10.22 -7.35
CA VAL A 392 -11.12 -8.87 -7.73
C VAL A 392 -12.15 -7.80 -7.38
N LEU A 393 -13.46 -8.10 -7.57
CA LEU A 393 -14.54 -7.15 -7.30
C LEU A 393 -14.71 -6.83 -5.81
N MET A 394 -14.24 -7.70 -4.94
CA MET A 394 -14.24 -7.49 -3.49
C MET A 394 -12.91 -6.88 -3.02
N LEU A 395 -11.78 -7.35 -3.54
CA LEU A 395 -10.44 -6.86 -3.17
C LEU A 395 -10.23 -5.39 -3.53
N LEU A 396 -10.69 -4.96 -4.70
CA LEU A 396 -10.48 -3.60 -5.20
C LEU A 396 -11.09 -2.52 -4.28
N PRO A 397 -12.40 -2.56 -3.94
CA PRO A 397 -12.97 -1.59 -3.02
C PRO A 397 -12.38 -1.69 -1.61
N MET A 398 -12.01 -2.88 -1.14
CA MET A 398 -11.34 -3.07 0.14
C MET A 398 -9.97 -2.40 0.16
N HIS A 399 -9.18 -2.53 -0.90
CA HIS A 399 -7.87 -1.89 -1.04
C HIS A 399 -7.98 -0.36 -1.04
N PHE A 400 -8.83 0.20 -1.88
CA PHE A 400 -9.04 1.65 -1.93
C PHE A 400 -9.63 2.20 -0.64
N ALA A 401 -10.56 1.48 -0.02
CA ALA A 401 -11.13 1.87 1.26
C ALA A 401 -10.06 1.93 2.37
N ALA A 402 -9.14 0.97 2.41
CA ALA A 402 -8.03 0.97 3.34
C ALA A 402 -7.12 2.19 3.14
N SER A 403 -6.77 2.49 1.89
CA SER A 403 -5.90 3.61 1.53
C SER A 403 -6.54 4.97 1.82
N ILE A 404 -7.84 5.14 1.51
CA ILE A 404 -8.57 6.37 1.78
C ILE A 404 -8.78 6.56 3.29
N ALA A 405 -9.23 5.51 3.98
CA ALA A 405 -9.60 5.61 5.39
C ALA A 405 -8.41 5.93 6.31
N ARG A 406 -7.19 5.47 6.00
CA ARG A 406 -6.00 5.84 6.79
C ARG A 406 -5.77 7.35 6.84
N ASN A 407 -6.14 8.09 5.78
CA ASN A 407 -5.98 9.56 5.75
C ASN A 407 -6.98 10.28 6.66
N CYS A 408 -8.05 9.60 7.11
CA CYS A 408 -8.98 10.11 8.12
C CYS A 408 -8.49 9.83 9.55
N SER A 409 -7.38 9.14 9.74
CA SER A 409 -6.86 8.79 11.06
C SER A 409 -6.03 9.93 11.65
N PRO A 410 -6.28 10.32 12.91
CA PRO A 410 -5.49 11.34 13.59
C PRO A 410 -4.06 10.86 13.98
N ILE A 411 -3.74 9.58 13.73
CA ILE A 411 -2.45 8.96 14.10
C ILE A 411 -1.70 8.43 12.90
N THR A 412 -2.09 8.78 11.68
CA THR A 412 -1.36 8.36 10.48
C THR A 412 0.01 9.02 10.42
N ALA A 413 1.02 8.28 9.97
CA ALA A 413 2.39 8.77 9.85
C ALA A 413 2.57 9.84 8.75
N VAL A 414 1.50 10.15 8.01
CA VAL A 414 1.50 11.15 6.92
C VAL A 414 1.07 12.53 7.42
N ILE A 415 0.41 12.61 8.56
CA ILE A 415 -0.02 13.83 9.24
C ILE A 415 0.86 14.09 10.45
#